data_c80c5ecfe95ed2fcd0888756cc272bff
#
_entry.id   c80c5ecfe95ed2fcd0888756cc272bff
#
_cell.length_a   1.000
_cell.length_b   1.000
_cell.length_c   1.000
_cell.angle_alpha   90.00
_cell.angle_beta   90.00
_cell.angle_gamma   90.00
#
_symmetry.space_group_name_H-M   'P 1'
#
loop_
_entity.id
_entity.type
_entity.pdbx_description
1 polymer ?
#
loop_
_entity_poly.entity_id
_entity_poly.type
_entity_poly.pdbx_seq_one_letter_code
_entity_poly.pdbx_strand_id
1 'polypeptide(L)'
;MPKAFSEAERDRIRSKLIAAGKRLINKVAIRLLVVDDIAREAGISKGSFYSFYPSREEFILSVFESWETEYRSLLIHEVTKGEGTARERIERFFLGTFEILEREPGLARLGMKEIQSIIERLPPQRIAAHQAADIRMLEGTFGGWVTEGFLAPDLIAAFRGLVPALFSIAIHKEDFPPGSYSPAVKLIAEALALRITTGAGGAVARRRGGTRRALQESTREKEKTT
;
A
#
# COMPACT_ATOMS: atom_id res chain seq x y z
N MET A 1 -28.82 -0.74 32.55
CA MET A 1 -27.49 -0.96 31.95
C MET A 1 -27.64 -0.87 30.44
N PRO A 2 -26.78 -0.16 29.71
CA PRO A 2 -26.84 -0.17 28.26
C PRO A 2 -26.61 -1.61 27.78
N LYS A 3 -27.45 -2.09 26.88
CA LYS A 3 -27.38 -3.42 26.29
C LYS A 3 -26.03 -3.52 25.57
N ALA A 4 -25.20 -4.52 25.90
CA ALA A 4 -23.95 -4.76 25.19
C ALA A 4 -24.26 -5.07 23.72
N PHE A 5 -23.58 -4.41 22.78
CA PHE A 5 -23.72 -4.69 21.36
C PHE A 5 -23.34 -6.14 21.06
N SER A 6 -24.13 -6.84 20.25
CA SER A 6 -23.74 -8.13 19.68
C SER A 6 -22.52 -7.94 18.76
N GLU A 7 -21.79 -9.00 18.44
CA GLU A 7 -20.62 -8.95 17.58
C GLU A 7 -20.98 -8.40 16.19
N ALA A 8 -22.06 -8.86 15.60
CA ALA A 8 -22.58 -8.35 14.33
C ALA A 8 -22.97 -6.86 14.36
N GLU A 9 -23.52 -6.38 15.49
CA GLU A 9 -23.80 -4.95 15.69
C GLU A 9 -22.51 -4.15 15.82
N ARG A 10 -21.49 -4.68 16.53
CA ARG A 10 -20.18 -4.05 16.66
C ARG A 10 -19.50 -3.87 15.30
N ASP A 11 -19.53 -4.90 14.46
CA ASP A 11 -18.92 -4.84 13.12
C ASP A 11 -19.64 -3.85 12.20
N ARG A 12 -20.98 -3.81 12.28
CA ARG A 12 -21.77 -2.81 11.54
C ARG A 12 -21.45 -1.39 11.99
N ILE A 13 -21.29 -1.15 13.29
CA ILE A 13 -20.95 0.16 13.83
C ILE A 13 -19.52 0.54 13.46
N ARG A 14 -18.55 -0.38 13.52
CA ARG A 14 -17.19 -0.14 13.06
C ARG A 14 -17.17 0.29 11.59
N SER A 15 -17.88 -0.44 10.73
CA SER A 15 -17.96 -0.10 9.30
C SER A 15 -18.57 1.29 9.08
N LYS A 16 -19.62 1.66 9.83
CA LYS A 16 -20.20 3.01 9.77
C LYS A 16 -19.21 4.09 10.23
N LEU A 17 -18.47 3.83 11.32
CA LEU A 17 -17.45 4.75 11.82
C LEU A 17 -16.33 4.96 10.80
N ILE A 18 -15.79 3.91 10.21
CA ILE A 18 -14.77 4.00 9.17
C ILE A 18 -15.28 4.79 7.95
N ALA A 19 -16.49 4.49 7.47
CA ALA A 19 -17.10 5.23 6.37
C ALA A 19 -17.31 6.72 6.69
N ALA A 20 -17.75 7.04 7.91
CA ALA A 20 -17.88 8.41 8.40
C ALA A 20 -16.51 9.11 8.45
N GLY A 21 -15.49 8.43 8.96
CA GLY A 21 -14.11 8.93 9.00
C GLY A 21 -13.58 9.29 7.63
N LYS A 22 -13.72 8.39 6.66
CA LYS A 22 -13.31 8.62 5.26
C LYS A 22 -13.98 9.87 4.67
N ARG A 23 -15.31 10.00 4.85
CA ARG A 23 -16.03 11.18 4.36
C ARG A 23 -15.57 12.48 5.02
N LEU A 24 -15.35 12.46 6.34
CA LEU A 24 -14.95 13.65 7.09
C LEU A 24 -13.50 14.05 6.76
N ILE A 25 -12.56 13.12 6.69
CA ILE A 25 -11.17 13.38 6.33
C ILE A 25 -11.06 13.94 4.90
N ASN A 26 -11.94 13.52 4.00
CA ASN A 26 -12.02 14.10 2.64
C ASN A 26 -12.58 15.54 2.63
N LYS A 27 -13.30 15.97 3.68
CA LYS A 27 -13.91 17.31 3.75
C LYS A 27 -13.09 18.31 4.55
N VAL A 28 -12.48 17.87 5.65
CA VAL A 28 -11.79 18.79 6.59
C VAL A 28 -10.37 18.30 6.89
N ALA A 29 -9.49 19.22 7.27
CA ALA A 29 -8.16 18.85 7.74
C ALA A 29 -8.25 18.00 9.02
N ILE A 30 -7.40 16.99 9.14
CA ILE A 30 -7.43 16.02 10.25
C ILE A 30 -7.33 16.68 11.63
N ARG A 31 -6.59 17.77 11.75
CA ARG A 31 -6.48 18.55 13.00
C ARG A 31 -7.83 19.10 13.49
N LEU A 32 -8.78 19.32 12.57
CA LEU A 32 -10.13 19.83 12.86
C LEU A 32 -11.14 18.73 13.11
N LEU A 33 -10.78 17.48 12.87
CA LEU A 33 -11.66 16.34 13.06
C LEU A 33 -11.85 16.07 14.55
N VAL A 34 -13.06 16.22 15.07
CA VAL A 34 -13.40 15.97 16.48
C VAL A 34 -14.31 14.74 16.61
N VAL A 35 -14.21 14.05 17.77
CA VAL A 35 -14.98 12.82 18.03
C VAL A 35 -16.49 13.05 17.95
N ASP A 36 -16.96 14.23 18.34
CA ASP A 36 -18.40 14.56 18.29
C ASP A 36 -18.93 14.55 16.84
N ASP A 37 -18.16 15.05 15.88
CA ASP A 37 -18.55 15.04 14.47
C ASP A 37 -18.50 13.61 13.89
N ILE A 38 -17.48 12.82 14.25
CA ILE A 38 -17.36 11.42 13.85
C ILE A 38 -18.55 10.61 14.36
N ALA A 39 -18.88 10.74 15.64
CA ALA A 39 -19.98 10.02 16.27
C ALA A 39 -21.32 10.41 15.65
N ARG A 40 -21.56 11.71 15.46
CA ARG A 40 -22.77 12.24 14.80
C ARG A 40 -22.92 11.73 13.38
N GLU A 41 -21.85 11.77 12.58
CA GLU A 41 -21.83 11.28 11.19
C GLU A 41 -22.08 9.77 11.11
N ALA A 42 -21.60 9.00 12.10
CA ALA A 42 -21.82 7.56 12.20
C ALA A 42 -23.18 7.18 12.82
N GLY A 43 -23.94 8.14 13.38
CA GLY A 43 -25.23 7.92 14.02
C GLY A 43 -25.12 7.22 15.38
N ILE A 44 -24.05 7.49 16.15
CA ILE A 44 -23.84 6.95 17.51
C ILE A 44 -23.55 8.07 18.51
N SER A 45 -23.60 7.75 19.80
CA SER A 45 -23.16 8.69 20.84
C SER A 45 -21.63 8.75 20.94
N LYS A 46 -21.12 9.89 21.46
CA LYS A 46 -19.69 10.04 21.79
C LYS A 46 -19.20 8.97 22.78
N GLY A 47 -20.02 8.61 23.77
CA GLY A 47 -19.68 7.54 24.72
C GLY A 47 -19.58 6.19 24.02
N SER A 48 -20.45 5.90 23.05
CA SER A 48 -20.36 4.69 22.24
C SER A 48 -19.09 4.67 21.39
N PHE A 49 -18.64 5.79 20.83
CA PHE A 49 -17.39 5.87 20.07
C PHE A 49 -16.21 5.31 20.87
N TYR A 50 -16.04 5.72 22.13
CA TYR A 50 -14.94 5.28 22.98
C TYR A 50 -15.01 3.79 23.38
N SER A 51 -16.14 3.11 23.16
CA SER A 51 -16.22 1.64 23.27
C SER A 51 -15.63 0.90 22.07
N PHE A 52 -15.36 1.59 20.97
CA PHE A 52 -14.75 1.06 19.73
C PHE A 52 -13.31 1.51 19.56
N TYR A 53 -12.99 2.75 19.87
CA TYR A 53 -11.68 3.35 19.71
C TYR A 53 -11.30 4.11 20.98
N PRO A 54 -10.15 3.78 21.61
CA PRO A 54 -9.74 4.41 22.86
C PRO A 54 -9.37 5.87 22.70
N SER A 55 -9.02 6.30 21.49
CA SER A 55 -8.70 7.70 21.16
C SER A 55 -9.11 8.06 19.73
N ARG A 56 -9.11 9.36 19.45
CA ARG A 56 -9.31 9.88 18.10
C ARG A 56 -8.18 9.44 17.15
N GLU A 57 -6.97 9.41 17.65
CA GLU A 57 -5.78 9.02 16.90
C GLU A 57 -5.82 7.53 16.50
N GLU A 58 -6.25 6.66 17.40
CA GLU A 58 -6.51 5.24 17.09
C GLU A 58 -7.57 5.08 15.99
N PHE A 59 -8.62 5.86 16.07
CA PHE A 59 -9.65 5.87 15.04
C PHE A 59 -9.11 6.33 13.68
N ILE A 60 -8.37 7.45 13.67
CA ILE A 60 -7.77 7.98 12.44
C ILE A 60 -6.82 6.94 11.82
N LEU A 61 -5.95 6.31 12.61
CA LEU A 61 -5.08 5.23 12.12
C LEU A 61 -5.91 4.09 11.51
N SER A 62 -7.01 3.68 12.15
CA SER A 62 -7.88 2.62 11.61
C SER A 62 -8.57 3.02 10.31
N VAL A 63 -8.87 4.30 10.09
CA VAL A 63 -9.38 4.79 8.80
C VAL A 63 -8.31 4.65 7.72
N PHE A 64 -7.05 4.99 8.02
CA PHE A 64 -5.94 4.81 7.09
C PHE A 64 -5.70 3.35 6.76
N GLU A 65 -5.65 2.47 7.75
CA GLU A 65 -5.52 1.03 7.55
C GLU A 65 -6.62 0.45 6.64
N SER A 66 -7.85 1.00 6.76
CA SER A 66 -8.94 0.62 5.87
C SER A 66 -8.71 1.08 4.43
N TRP A 67 -8.25 2.31 4.20
CA TRP A 67 -7.87 2.77 2.86
C TRP A 67 -6.73 1.94 2.29
N GLU A 68 -5.67 1.74 3.06
CA GLU A 68 -4.53 0.92 2.63
C GLU A 68 -4.97 -0.47 2.20
N THR A 69 -5.84 -1.13 2.97
CA THR A 69 -6.33 -2.48 2.66
C THR A 69 -7.11 -2.50 1.34
N GLU A 70 -7.99 -1.53 1.10
CA GLU A 70 -8.78 -1.43 -0.13
C GLU A 70 -7.89 -1.21 -1.35
N TYR A 71 -6.99 -0.23 -1.28
CA TYR A 71 -6.16 0.15 -2.41
C TYR A 71 -5.06 -0.87 -2.73
N ARG A 72 -4.48 -1.47 -1.69
CA ARG A 72 -3.54 -2.58 -1.89
C ARG A 72 -4.18 -3.73 -2.64
N SER A 73 -5.40 -4.12 -2.25
CA SER A 73 -6.13 -5.20 -2.92
C SER A 73 -6.35 -4.90 -4.40
N LEU A 74 -6.73 -3.67 -4.74
CA LEU A 74 -6.91 -3.23 -6.13
C LEU A 74 -5.60 -3.27 -6.92
N LEU A 75 -4.53 -2.68 -6.38
CA LEU A 75 -3.24 -2.58 -7.05
C LEU A 75 -2.56 -3.94 -7.21
N ILE A 76 -2.63 -4.81 -6.20
CA ILE A 76 -2.10 -6.18 -6.28
C ILE A 76 -2.89 -7.00 -7.30
N HIS A 77 -4.22 -6.86 -7.33
CA HIS A 77 -5.06 -7.54 -8.31
C HIS A 77 -4.65 -7.18 -9.74
N GLU A 78 -4.38 -5.90 -10.02
CA GLU A 78 -3.93 -5.44 -11.33
C GLU A 78 -2.63 -6.11 -11.78
N VAL A 79 -1.65 -6.26 -10.88
CA VAL A 79 -0.38 -6.91 -11.21
C VAL A 79 -0.52 -8.43 -11.36
N THR A 80 -1.34 -9.09 -10.52
CA THR A 80 -1.44 -10.55 -10.49
C THR A 80 -2.44 -11.11 -11.51
N LYS A 81 -3.53 -10.40 -11.78
CA LYS A 81 -4.66 -10.84 -12.62
C LYS A 81 -4.86 -9.97 -13.86
N GLY A 82 -4.21 -8.80 -13.94
CA GLY A 82 -4.35 -7.88 -15.05
C GLY A 82 -3.85 -8.47 -16.37
N GLU A 83 -4.41 -7.99 -17.47
CA GLU A 83 -3.99 -8.34 -18.83
C GLU A 83 -2.70 -7.60 -19.22
N GLY A 84 -2.01 -8.12 -20.25
CA GLY A 84 -0.80 -7.53 -20.80
C GLY A 84 0.48 -8.11 -20.24
N THR A 85 1.60 -7.52 -20.66
CA THR A 85 2.94 -7.90 -20.24
C THR A 85 3.21 -7.56 -18.77
N ALA A 86 4.20 -8.17 -18.17
CA ALA A 86 4.64 -7.87 -16.81
C ALA A 86 4.97 -6.36 -16.65
N ARG A 87 5.61 -5.77 -17.66
CA ARG A 87 5.94 -4.34 -17.68
C ARG A 87 4.69 -3.46 -17.62
N GLU A 88 3.72 -3.72 -18.48
CA GLU A 88 2.46 -2.95 -18.52
C GLU A 88 1.67 -3.06 -17.22
N ARG A 89 1.66 -4.25 -16.60
CA ARG A 89 0.98 -4.46 -15.31
C ARG A 89 1.66 -3.70 -14.18
N ILE A 90 3.00 -3.69 -14.12
CA ILE A 90 3.74 -2.93 -13.12
C ILE A 90 3.60 -1.42 -13.37
N GLU A 91 3.59 -0.97 -14.62
CA GLU A 91 3.33 0.43 -14.96
C GLU A 91 1.96 0.88 -14.46
N ARG A 92 0.90 0.09 -14.71
CA ARG A 92 -0.44 0.39 -14.20
C ARG A 92 -0.51 0.37 -12.67
N PHE A 93 0.25 -0.49 -12.01
CA PHE A 93 0.36 -0.47 -10.54
C PHE A 93 0.86 0.89 -10.03
N PHE A 94 1.91 1.43 -10.63
CA PHE A 94 2.43 2.74 -10.23
C PHE A 94 1.47 3.88 -10.59
N LEU A 95 0.92 3.89 -11.79
CA LEU A 95 -0.07 4.89 -12.21
C LEU A 95 -1.32 4.84 -11.31
N GLY A 96 -1.84 3.66 -11.03
CA GLY A 96 -2.97 3.46 -10.14
C GLY A 96 -2.71 3.96 -8.72
N THR A 97 -1.48 3.89 -8.23
CA THR A 97 -1.11 4.48 -6.93
C THR A 97 -1.33 6.00 -6.92
N PHE A 98 -0.92 6.70 -7.97
CA PHE A 98 -1.15 8.14 -8.10
C PHE A 98 -2.63 8.49 -8.29
N GLU A 99 -3.36 7.72 -9.11
CA GLU A 99 -4.80 7.91 -9.32
C GLU A 99 -5.62 7.78 -8.03
N ILE A 100 -5.26 6.83 -7.17
CA ILE A 100 -5.89 6.65 -5.86
C ILE A 100 -5.73 7.90 -5.00
N LEU A 101 -4.52 8.44 -4.94
CA LEU A 101 -4.24 9.65 -4.15
C LEU A 101 -4.96 10.88 -4.71
N GLU A 102 -5.21 10.93 -6.01
CA GLU A 102 -6.03 11.98 -6.64
C GLU A 102 -7.52 11.85 -6.30
N ARG A 103 -8.03 10.63 -6.19
CA ARG A 103 -9.44 10.36 -5.85
C ARG A 103 -9.76 10.61 -4.38
N GLU A 104 -8.76 10.51 -3.51
CA GLU A 104 -8.90 10.66 -2.06
C GLU A 104 -8.16 11.91 -1.55
N PRO A 105 -8.74 13.10 -1.73
CA PRO A 105 -8.07 14.36 -1.38
C PRO A 105 -7.73 14.47 0.11
N GLY A 106 -8.38 13.68 0.97
CA GLY A 106 -8.03 13.56 2.38
C GLY A 106 -6.68 12.91 2.60
N LEU A 107 -6.34 11.87 1.81
CA LEU A 107 -5.01 11.25 1.82
C LEU A 107 -3.95 12.21 1.28
N ALA A 108 -4.22 12.90 0.18
CA ALA A 108 -3.30 13.87 -0.40
C ALA A 108 -3.02 15.07 0.52
N ARG A 109 -3.97 15.45 1.40
CA ARG A 109 -3.79 16.54 2.39
C ARG A 109 -3.05 16.13 3.65
N LEU A 110 -2.73 14.85 3.82
CA LEU A 110 -1.93 14.37 4.94
C LEU A 110 -0.48 14.81 4.78
N GLY A 111 -0.19 15.98 5.29
CA GLY A 111 1.19 16.44 5.43
C GLY A 111 1.97 15.57 6.44
N MET A 112 3.28 15.43 6.23
CA MET A 112 4.16 14.72 7.16
C MET A 112 4.01 15.18 8.62
N LYS A 113 3.76 16.47 8.86
CA LYS A 113 3.53 17.02 10.21
C LYS A 113 2.25 16.49 10.85
N GLU A 114 1.19 16.30 10.09
CA GLU A 114 -0.08 15.76 10.61
C GLU A 114 0.06 14.27 10.92
N ILE A 115 0.72 13.51 10.07
CA ILE A 115 1.04 12.10 10.31
C ILE A 115 1.89 11.96 11.56
N GLN A 116 2.96 12.75 11.68
CA GLN A 116 3.84 12.75 12.84
C GLN A 116 3.07 13.07 14.14
N SER A 117 2.21 14.08 14.13
CA SER A 117 1.38 14.45 15.28
C SER A 117 0.40 13.35 15.71
N ILE A 118 -0.07 12.51 14.78
CA ILE A 118 -0.91 11.35 15.10
C ILE A 118 -0.04 10.24 15.73
N ILE A 119 1.09 9.94 15.11
CA ILE A 119 2.03 8.90 15.57
C ILE A 119 2.50 9.18 17.00
N GLU A 120 2.88 10.41 17.32
CA GLU A 120 3.35 10.81 18.65
C GLU A 120 2.31 10.62 19.77
N ARG A 121 1.03 10.55 19.43
CA ARG A 121 -0.08 10.36 20.39
C ARG A 121 -0.57 8.92 20.46
N LEU A 122 -0.03 8.04 19.65
CA LEU A 122 -0.39 6.63 19.66
C LEU A 122 0.58 5.81 20.55
N PRO A 123 0.10 4.73 21.18
CA PRO A 123 0.97 3.81 21.89
C PRO A 123 2.06 3.26 20.95
N PRO A 124 3.35 3.23 21.36
CA PRO A 124 4.44 2.71 20.52
C PRO A 124 4.18 1.30 19.98
N GLN A 125 3.54 0.46 20.78
CA GLN A 125 3.18 -0.92 20.40
C GLN A 125 2.17 -0.94 19.25
N ARG A 126 1.25 0.04 19.18
CA ARG A 126 0.26 0.16 18.11
C ARG A 126 0.92 0.52 16.78
N ILE A 127 1.89 1.44 16.84
CA ILE A 127 2.68 1.83 15.66
C ILE A 127 3.55 0.67 15.20
N ALA A 128 4.25 -0.01 16.13
CA ALA A 128 5.05 -1.19 15.79
C ALA A 128 4.21 -2.31 15.15
N ALA A 129 3.00 -2.54 15.64
CA ALA A 129 2.08 -3.54 15.08
C ALA A 129 1.65 -3.17 13.64
N HIS A 130 1.33 -1.89 13.39
CA HIS A 130 1.00 -1.38 12.06
C HIS A 130 2.18 -1.54 11.09
N GLN A 131 3.37 -1.08 11.46
CA GLN A 131 4.59 -1.23 10.66
C GLN A 131 4.94 -2.69 10.36
N ALA A 132 4.80 -3.58 11.35
CA ALA A 132 5.03 -5.01 11.16
C ALA A 132 4.00 -5.64 10.20
N ALA A 133 2.74 -5.19 10.23
CA ALA A 133 1.71 -5.63 9.28
C ALA A 133 2.05 -5.18 7.86
N ASP A 134 2.51 -3.95 7.68
CA ASP A 134 2.95 -3.40 6.40
C ASP A 134 4.13 -4.18 5.82
N ILE A 135 5.15 -4.45 6.65
CA ILE A 135 6.32 -5.22 6.22
C ILE A 135 5.91 -6.61 5.75
N ARG A 136 5.12 -7.33 6.57
CA ARG A 136 4.63 -8.69 6.19
C ARG A 136 3.84 -8.68 4.88
N MET A 137 2.99 -7.69 4.69
CA MET A 137 2.20 -7.56 3.47
C MET A 137 3.11 -7.30 2.25
N LEU A 138 4.06 -6.37 2.37
CA LEU A 138 5.02 -6.06 1.31
C LEU A 138 5.87 -7.29 0.97
N GLU A 139 6.37 -8.01 1.97
CA GLU A 139 7.14 -9.23 1.77
C GLU A 139 6.32 -10.34 1.10
N GLY A 140 5.07 -10.52 1.52
CA GLY A 140 4.16 -11.49 0.90
C GLY A 140 3.84 -11.15 -0.56
N THR A 141 3.54 -9.90 -0.85
CA THR A 141 3.23 -9.43 -2.21
C THR A 141 4.45 -9.51 -3.12
N PHE A 142 5.56 -8.90 -2.70
CA PHE A 142 6.76 -8.84 -3.54
C PHE A 142 7.50 -10.16 -3.59
N GLY A 143 7.41 -11.01 -2.55
CA GLY A 143 7.90 -12.37 -2.59
C GLY A 143 7.20 -13.21 -3.66
N GLY A 144 5.89 -13.05 -3.83
CA GLY A 144 5.13 -13.62 -4.93
C GLY A 144 5.64 -13.13 -6.30
N TRP A 145 5.86 -11.84 -6.46
CA TRP A 145 6.38 -11.27 -7.70
C TRP A 145 7.80 -11.74 -8.05
N VAL A 146 8.65 -11.96 -7.05
CA VAL A 146 9.97 -12.57 -7.24
C VAL A 146 9.84 -14.01 -7.72
N THR A 147 8.94 -14.78 -7.10
CA THR A 147 8.70 -16.18 -7.47
C THR A 147 8.16 -16.31 -8.89
N GLU A 148 7.27 -15.41 -9.29
CA GLU A 148 6.68 -15.34 -10.63
C GLU A 148 7.63 -14.72 -11.68
N GLY A 149 8.79 -14.18 -11.25
CA GLY A 149 9.78 -13.56 -12.12
C GLY A 149 9.44 -12.13 -12.57
N PHE A 150 8.48 -11.47 -11.92
CA PHE A 150 8.15 -10.07 -12.18
C PHE A 150 9.12 -9.10 -11.50
N LEU A 151 9.73 -9.48 -10.39
CA LEU A 151 10.60 -8.65 -9.58
C LEU A 151 11.93 -9.36 -9.31
N ALA A 152 13.06 -8.65 -9.49
CA ALA A 152 14.36 -9.15 -9.04
C ALA A 152 14.46 -9.06 -7.51
N PRO A 153 15.04 -10.09 -6.84
CA PRO A 153 15.10 -10.15 -5.37
C PRO A 153 15.79 -8.95 -4.71
N ASP A 154 16.80 -8.39 -5.37
CA ASP A 154 17.57 -7.22 -4.91
C ASP A 154 16.74 -5.91 -4.89
N LEU A 155 15.58 -5.88 -5.56
CA LEU A 155 14.70 -4.72 -5.60
C LEU A 155 13.70 -4.65 -4.44
N ILE A 156 13.53 -5.71 -3.65
CA ILE A 156 12.57 -5.71 -2.52
C ILE A 156 12.89 -4.60 -1.52
N ALA A 157 14.18 -4.40 -1.20
CA ALA A 157 14.60 -3.34 -0.29
C ALA A 157 14.31 -1.94 -0.85
N ALA A 158 14.47 -1.75 -2.16
CA ALA A 158 14.16 -0.49 -2.83
C ALA A 158 12.66 -0.17 -2.81
N PHE A 159 11.79 -1.18 -2.91
CA PHE A 159 10.34 -0.98 -2.84
C PHE A 159 9.87 -0.40 -1.51
N ARG A 160 10.52 -0.75 -0.39
CA ARG A 160 10.20 -0.17 0.92
C ARG A 160 10.37 1.34 0.98
N GLY A 161 11.36 1.88 0.26
CA GLY A 161 11.58 3.33 0.15
C GLY A 161 10.78 3.98 -0.98
N LEU A 162 10.46 3.22 -2.03
CA LEU A 162 9.79 3.73 -3.22
C LEU A 162 8.33 4.13 -2.93
N VAL A 163 7.58 3.32 -2.17
CA VAL A 163 6.17 3.61 -1.83
C VAL A 163 6.03 4.95 -1.11
N PRO A 164 6.75 5.24 -0.01
CA PRO A 164 6.69 6.57 0.62
C PRO A 164 7.18 7.70 -0.27
N ALA A 165 8.14 7.45 -1.17
CA ALA A 165 8.62 8.47 -2.11
C ALA A 165 7.53 8.83 -3.15
N LEU A 166 6.85 7.85 -3.72
CA LEU A 166 5.73 8.08 -4.63
C LEU A 166 4.57 8.81 -3.94
N PHE A 167 4.29 8.43 -2.69
CA PHE A 167 3.31 9.12 -1.87
C PHE A 167 3.69 10.59 -1.67
N SER A 168 4.98 10.87 -1.37
CA SER A 168 5.47 12.24 -1.23
C SER A 168 5.30 13.05 -2.53
N ILE A 169 5.56 12.47 -3.68
CA ILE A 169 5.34 13.13 -4.99
C ILE A 169 3.85 13.48 -5.15
N ALA A 170 2.95 12.57 -4.82
CA ALA A 170 1.52 12.77 -5.00
C ALA A 170 0.94 13.86 -4.07
N ILE A 171 1.36 13.91 -2.80
CA ILE A 171 0.89 14.93 -1.85
C ILE A 171 1.41 16.34 -2.17
N HIS A 172 2.52 16.45 -2.91
CA HIS A 172 3.12 17.70 -3.35
C HIS A 172 2.75 18.06 -4.81
N LYS A 173 1.67 17.49 -5.33
CA LYS A 173 1.20 17.74 -6.71
C LYS A 173 1.09 19.23 -7.04
N GLU A 174 0.61 20.03 -6.08
CA GLU A 174 0.40 21.48 -6.26
C GLU A 174 1.72 22.27 -6.38
N ASP A 175 2.86 21.69 -5.98
CA ASP A 175 4.19 22.31 -6.11
C ASP A 175 4.78 22.15 -7.53
N PHE A 176 4.16 21.32 -8.37
CA PHE A 176 4.60 21.13 -9.75
C PHE A 176 4.15 22.26 -10.67
N PRO A 177 4.99 22.68 -11.63
CA PRO A 177 4.57 23.63 -12.66
C PRO A 177 3.30 23.16 -13.38
N PRO A 178 2.40 24.07 -13.77
CA PRO A 178 1.17 23.71 -14.46
C PRO A 178 1.40 22.77 -15.64
N GLY A 179 0.67 21.65 -15.68
CA GLY A 179 0.74 20.65 -16.74
C GLY A 179 1.94 19.70 -16.70
N SER A 180 2.89 19.86 -15.75
CA SER A 180 4.09 19.01 -15.68
C SER A 180 3.93 17.76 -14.81
N TYR A 181 3.01 17.73 -13.87
CA TYR A 181 2.82 16.62 -12.94
C TYR A 181 2.49 15.30 -13.65
N SER A 182 1.43 15.26 -14.45
CA SER A 182 1.01 14.01 -15.11
C SER A 182 2.07 13.43 -16.06
N PRO A 183 2.76 14.22 -16.89
CA PRO A 183 3.88 13.71 -17.69
C PRO A 183 5.03 13.18 -16.83
N ALA A 184 5.37 13.84 -15.72
CA ALA A 184 6.43 13.40 -14.81
C ALA A 184 6.07 12.06 -14.12
N VAL A 185 4.85 11.93 -13.61
CA VAL A 185 4.33 10.71 -13.00
C VAL A 185 4.34 9.55 -14.00
N LYS A 186 3.91 9.79 -15.25
CA LYS A 186 3.94 8.79 -16.31
C LYS A 186 5.38 8.33 -16.61
N LEU A 187 6.29 9.26 -16.77
CA LEU A 187 7.71 8.95 -17.02
C LEU A 187 8.32 8.13 -15.87
N ILE A 188 8.01 8.47 -14.62
CA ILE A 188 8.46 7.72 -13.44
C ILE A 188 7.90 6.29 -13.48
N ALA A 189 6.61 6.12 -13.74
CA ALA A 189 5.97 4.80 -13.80
C ALA A 189 6.57 3.92 -14.90
N GLU A 190 6.76 4.47 -16.10
CA GLU A 190 7.41 3.79 -17.24
C GLU A 190 8.85 3.37 -16.91
N ALA A 191 9.65 4.27 -16.33
CA ALA A 191 11.05 4.01 -15.97
C ALA A 191 11.17 2.93 -14.90
N LEU A 192 10.32 2.98 -13.86
CA LEU A 192 10.26 1.98 -12.80
C LEU A 192 9.84 0.61 -13.35
N ALA A 193 8.78 0.57 -14.15
CA ALA A 193 8.32 -0.67 -14.76
C ALA A 193 9.39 -1.30 -15.67
N LEU A 194 10.07 -0.50 -16.46
CA LEU A 194 11.19 -0.96 -17.29
C LEU A 194 12.32 -1.54 -16.42
N ARG A 195 12.77 -0.82 -15.39
CA ARG A 195 13.89 -1.24 -14.53
C ARG A 195 13.57 -2.52 -13.77
N ILE A 196 12.34 -2.64 -13.28
CA ILE A 196 11.88 -3.79 -12.52
C ILE A 196 11.85 -5.04 -13.39
N THR A 197 11.27 -4.95 -14.59
CA THR A 197 11.09 -6.12 -15.47
C THR A 197 12.37 -6.52 -16.21
N THR A 198 13.26 -5.60 -16.57
CA THR A 198 14.54 -5.95 -17.21
C THR A 198 15.51 -6.63 -16.25
N GLY A 199 15.48 -6.27 -14.96
CA GLY A 199 16.26 -6.97 -13.92
C GLY A 199 15.79 -8.39 -13.68
N ALA A 200 14.49 -8.66 -13.75
CA ALA A 200 13.90 -9.99 -13.57
C ALA A 200 14.26 -10.96 -14.72
N GLY A 201 14.22 -10.50 -15.97
CA GLY A 201 14.58 -11.34 -17.13
C GLY A 201 16.02 -11.88 -17.10
N GLY A 202 16.97 -11.13 -16.59
CA GLY A 202 18.34 -11.56 -16.44
C GLY A 202 18.55 -12.65 -15.39
N ALA A 203 17.78 -12.65 -14.31
CA ALA A 203 17.84 -13.65 -13.24
C ALA A 203 17.26 -15.00 -13.68
N VAL A 204 16.14 -14.99 -14.43
CA VAL A 204 15.52 -16.20 -14.97
C VAL A 204 16.37 -16.84 -16.05
N ALA A 205 17.00 -16.04 -16.93
CA ALA A 205 17.90 -16.53 -17.97
C ALA A 205 19.17 -17.18 -17.37
N ARG A 206 19.74 -16.61 -16.30
CA ARG A 206 20.90 -17.19 -15.60
C ARG A 206 20.55 -18.52 -14.91
N ARG A 207 19.37 -18.67 -14.31
CA ARG A 207 18.95 -19.95 -13.70
C ARG A 207 18.72 -21.04 -14.75
N ARG A 208 18.10 -20.72 -15.89
CA ARG A 208 17.90 -21.68 -17.00
C ARG A 208 19.21 -22.05 -17.68
N GLY A 209 20.15 -21.12 -17.81
CA GLY A 209 21.50 -21.37 -18.35
C GLY A 209 22.36 -22.24 -17.43
N GLY A 210 22.31 -22.01 -16.13
CA GLY A 210 23.03 -22.80 -15.12
C GLY A 210 22.56 -24.27 -15.07
N THR A 211 21.26 -24.50 -15.10
CA THR A 211 20.69 -25.85 -15.10
C THR A 211 21.01 -26.63 -16.37
N ARG A 212 21.00 -25.97 -17.54
CA ARG A 212 21.38 -26.59 -18.81
C ARG A 212 22.86 -26.96 -18.87
N ARG A 213 23.73 -26.11 -18.29
CA ARG A 213 25.17 -26.36 -18.25
C ARG A 213 25.52 -27.51 -17.29
N ALA A 214 24.90 -27.56 -16.12
CA ALA A 214 25.07 -28.64 -15.15
C ALA A 214 24.59 -29.99 -15.70
N LEU A 215 23.49 -30.02 -16.46
CA LEU A 215 22.99 -31.24 -17.11
C LEU A 215 23.94 -31.71 -18.26
N GLN A 216 24.51 -30.78 -19.01
CA GLN A 216 25.47 -31.13 -20.08
C GLN A 216 26.80 -31.64 -19.52
N GLU A 217 27.29 -31.08 -18.42
CA GLU A 217 28.50 -31.53 -17.71
C GLU A 217 28.30 -32.93 -17.11
N SER A 218 27.15 -33.18 -16.49
CA SER A 218 26.80 -34.53 -15.95
C SER A 218 26.64 -35.60 -17.02
N THR A 219 26.18 -35.27 -18.23
CA THR A 219 26.08 -36.21 -19.35
C THR A 219 27.44 -36.53 -19.94
N ARG A 220 28.35 -35.53 -20.03
CA ARG A 220 29.71 -35.71 -20.50
C ARG A 220 30.59 -36.55 -19.56
N GLU A 221 30.38 -36.47 -18.27
CA GLU A 221 31.08 -37.30 -17.27
C GLU A 221 30.66 -38.77 -17.37
N LYS A 222 29.39 -39.03 -17.60
CA LYS A 222 28.87 -40.41 -17.78
C LYS A 222 29.38 -41.08 -19.07
N GLU A 223 29.56 -40.33 -20.15
CA GLU A 223 30.10 -40.85 -21.40
C GLU A 223 31.61 -41.11 -21.38
N LYS A 224 32.36 -40.55 -20.41
CA LYS A 224 33.80 -40.81 -20.24
C LYS A 224 34.13 -41.99 -19.33
N THR A 225 33.15 -42.61 -18.71
CA THR A 225 33.34 -43.68 -17.73
C THR A 225 32.80 -45.03 -18.26
N THR A 226 32.38 -45.11 -19.56
CA THR A 226 32.04 -46.33 -20.30
C THR A 226 33.05 -46.58 -21.40
#